data_69ca98f203e48441ab213dc64442908f
#
_entry.id   69ca98f203e48441ab213dc64442908f
#
_cell.length_a   1.000
_cell.length_b   1.000
_cell.length_c   1.000
_cell.angle_alpha   90.00
_cell.angle_beta   90.00
_cell.angle_gamma   90.00
#
_symmetry.space_group_name_H-M   'P 1'
#
loop_
_entity.id
_entity.type
_entity.pdbx_description
1 polymer ?
#
loop_
_entity_poly.entity_id
_entity_poly.type
_entity_poly.pdbx_seq_one_letter_code
_entity_poly.pdbx_strand_id
1 'polypeptide(L)'
;KNTKENIKKCVKASSPTIGIRKYFFNQFGVAHSVLTDFQKKLGVCVLDIGAGTTDISVYQNGSITFSKVLPYAGDYITETLGSALDIQSSDAEAIKKKYGCAFSDNIDDEMLKISLEDVNKSISRKALAELIEDSMSKILRNCLNSLEENNLLNYIPAGIVITGGSANMEGMVKLGEKLSNLNFKIGIPKYNLPQKSENLVKPENSAILGMIKFHALEQDKEFTFNQSKGIIARVLEWIRTEL
;
A
#
# COMPACT_ATOMS: atom_id res chain seq x y z
N LYS A 1 -4.77 -20.93 -10.33
CA LYS A 1 -5.34 -22.10 -9.61
C LYS A 1 -4.42 -22.53 -8.45
N ASN A 2 -3.12 -22.71 -8.69
CA ASN A 2 -2.17 -23.28 -7.72
C ASN A 2 -1.96 -22.42 -6.45
N THR A 3 -2.00 -21.08 -6.53
CA THR A 3 -1.75 -20.19 -5.39
C THR A 3 -2.75 -20.40 -4.24
N LYS A 4 -4.05 -20.46 -4.55
CA LYS A 4 -5.10 -20.70 -3.54
C LYS A 4 -4.96 -22.08 -2.88
N GLU A 5 -4.61 -23.09 -3.64
CA GLU A 5 -4.37 -24.45 -3.11
C GLU A 5 -3.14 -24.49 -2.22
N ASN A 6 -2.05 -23.80 -2.60
CA ASN A 6 -0.85 -23.70 -1.78
C ASN A 6 -1.13 -23.00 -0.45
N ILE A 7 -1.82 -21.86 -0.47
CA ILE A 7 -2.24 -21.16 0.75
C ILE A 7 -3.07 -22.08 1.64
N LYS A 8 -4.04 -22.82 1.06
CA LYS A 8 -4.88 -23.78 1.79
C LYS A 8 -4.06 -24.88 2.44
N LYS A 9 -3.07 -25.42 1.72
CA LYS A 9 -2.15 -26.45 2.25
C LYS A 9 -1.31 -25.89 3.39
N CYS A 10 -0.73 -24.69 3.25
CA CYS A 10 0.06 -24.05 4.30
C CYS A 10 -0.75 -23.78 5.56
N VAL A 11 -1.96 -23.24 5.43
CA VAL A 11 -2.84 -22.98 6.59
C VAL A 11 -3.22 -24.27 7.30
N LYS A 12 -3.59 -25.31 6.55
CA LYS A 12 -3.91 -26.63 7.15
C LYS A 12 -2.70 -27.28 7.84
N ALA A 13 -1.51 -27.12 7.28
CA ALA A 13 -0.28 -27.64 7.87
C ALA A 13 0.09 -26.91 9.17
N SER A 14 -0.14 -25.60 9.23
CA SER A 14 0.16 -24.78 10.41
C SER A 14 -0.84 -24.97 11.53
N SER A 15 -2.12 -25.12 11.22
CA SER A 15 -3.17 -25.33 12.21
C SER A 15 -4.39 -26.05 11.58
N PRO A 16 -4.69 -27.29 12.02
CA PRO A 16 -5.85 -28.02 11.51
C PRO A 16 -7.21 -27.39 11.84
N THR A 17 -7.23 -26.52 12.88
CA THR A 17 -8.45 -25.88 13.38
C THR A 17 -8.76 -24.57 12.67
N ILE A 18 -7.80 -23.98 11.93
CA ILE A 18 -7.99 -22.73 11.20
C ILE A 18 -8.50 -23.03 9.80
N GLY A 19 -9.67 -22.46 9.47
CA GLY A 19 -10.25 -22.51 8.13
C GLY A 19 -10.03 -21.21 7.35
N ILE A 20 -9.86 -21.32 6.03
CA ILE A 20 -9.87 -20.15 5.15
C ILE A 20 -11.32 -19.83 4.81
N ARG A 21 -11.80 -18.67 5.26
CA ARG A 21 -13.16 -18.21 4.99
C ARG A 21 -13.28 -17.53 3.63
N LYS A 22 -12.29 -16.65 3.26
CA LYS A 22 -12.32 -15.88 2.02
C LYS A 22 -10.91 -15.53 1.57
N TYR A 23 -10.73 -15.34 0.27
CA TYR A 23 -9.51 -14.79 -0.33
C TYR A 23 -9.80 -13.38 -0.82
N PHE A 24 -8.94 -12.45 -0.46
CA PHE A 24 -9.02 -11.06 -0.93
C PHE A 24 -7.87 -10.73 -1.88
N PHE A 25 -8.14 -9.87 -2.83
CA PHE A 25 -7.11 -9.27 -3.65
C PHE A 25 -6.51 -8.07 -2.89
N ASN A 26 -5.19 -8.08 -2.68
CA ASN A 26 -4.49 -7.12 -1.83
C ASN A 26 -4.81 -5.67 -2.19
N GLN A 27 -4.67 -5.32 -3.46
CA GLN A 27 -4.90 -3.96 -3.97
C GLN A 27 -6.34 -3.45 -3.74
N PHE A 28 -7.30 -4.36 -3.66
CA PHE A 28 -8.67 -4.01 -3.31
C PHE A 28 -8.79 -3.54 -1.85
N GLY A 29 -8.13 -4.25 -0.93
CA GLY A 29 -8.04 -3.83 0.48
C GLY A 29 -7.34 -2.48 0.60
N VAL A 30 -6.18 -2.31 -0.03
CA VAL A 30 -5.43 -1.05 -0.05
C VAL A 30 -6.31 0.12 -0.46
N ALA A 31 -6.98 0.03 -1.61
CA ALA A 31 -7.82 1.11 -2.12
C ALA A 31 -9.02 1.43 -1.21
N HIS A 32 -9.58 0.41 -0.54
CA HIS A 32 -10.65 0.63 0.43
C HIS A 32 -10.20 1.36 1.70
N SER A 33 -8.92 1.27 2.05
CA SER A 33 -8.36 1.96 3.22
C SER A 33 -7.95 3.41 2.92
N VAL A 34 -7.32 3.68 1.76
CA VAL A 34 -6.65 4.96 1.50
C VAL A 34 -7.43 5.89 0.55
N LEU A 35 -8.30 5.35 -0.30
CA LEU A 35 -9.06 6.15 -1.27
C LEU A 35 -10.45 6.54 -0.77
N THR A 36 -10.92 7.69 -1.22
CA THR A 36 -12.34 8.07 -1.14
C THR A 36 -13.11 7.52 -2.34
N ASP A 37 -14.43 7.38 -2.20
CA ASP A 37 -15.29 6.96 -3.32
C ASP A 37 -15.29 7.98 -4.46
N PHE A 38 -15.12 9.28 -4.13
CA PHE A 38 -14.97 10.34 -5.12
C PHE A 38 -13.71 10.11 -5.98
N GLN A 39 -12.56 9.82 -5.35
CA GLN A 39 -11.32 9.53 -6.09
C GLN A 39 -11.44 8.32 -6.99
N LYS A 40 -12.04 7.22 -6.48
CA LYS A 40 -12.29 6.01 -7.27
C LYS A 40 -13.19 6.27 -8.49
N LYS A 41 -14.19 7.15 -8.34
CA LYS A 41 -15.09 7.53 -9.45
C LYS A 41 -14.41 8.43 -10.45
N LEU A 42 -13.66 9.42 -9.98
CA LEU A 42 -12.98 10.43 -10.82
C LEU A 42 -11.85 9.81 -11.65
N GLY A 43 -11.15 8.86 -11.10
CA GLY A 43 -9.94 8.26 -11.68
C GLY A 43 -8.70 8.55 -10.85
N VAL A 44 -8.06 7.50 -10.35
CA VAL A 44 -6.89 7.58 -9.45
C VAL A 44 -6.01 6.36 -9.60
N CYS A 45 -4.69 6.53 -9.49
CA CYS A 45 -3.74 5.44 -9.35
C CYS A 45 -3.35 5.27 -7.87
N VAL A 46 -3.20 4.03 -7.44
CA VAL A 46 -2.59 3.68 -6.15
C VAL A 46 -1.31 2.91 -6.40
N LEU A 47 -0.24 3.32 -5.76
CA LEU A 47 1.04 2.62 -5.68
C LEU A 47 1.22 2.12 -4.25
N ASP A 48 1.13 0.82 -4.04
CA ASP A 48 1.48 0.17 -2.76
C ASP A 48 2.92 -0.32 -2.87
N ILE A 49 3.86 0.45 -2.29
CA ILE A 49 5.30 0.18 -2.35
C ILE A 49 5.70 -0.52 -1.07
N GLY A 50 5.77 -1.84 -1.13
CA GLY A 50 6.17 -2.70 -0.02
C GLY A 50 7.68 -2.86 0.12
N ALA A 51 8.10 -4.02 0.62
CA ALA A 51 9.50 -4.44 0.68
C ALA A 51 9.97 -5.02 -0.67
N GLY A 52 9.37 -6.13 -1.12
CA GLY A 52 9.79 -6.84 -2.35
C GLY A 52 9.01 -6.48 -3.60
N THR A 53 7.81 -5.91 -3.50
CA THR A 53 6.94 -5.61 -4.64
C THR A 53 6.31 -4.23 -4.56
N THR A 54 6.07 -3.65 -5.74
CA THR A 54 5.24 -2.47 -5.93
C THR A 54 3.98 -2.86 -6.69
N ASP A 55 2.84 -2.72 -6.04
CA ASP A 55 1.52 -2.99 -6.61
C ASP A 55 0.94 -1.71 -7.19
N ILE A 56 0.64 -1.71 -8.49
CA ILE A 56 -0.01 -0.61 -9.21
C ILE A 56 -1.48 -0.97 -9.40
N SER A 57 -2.39 -0.09 -9.03
CA SER A 57 -3.81 -0.24 -9.36
C SER A 57 -4.44 1.09 -9.78
N VAL A 58 -5.22 1.06 -10.86
CA VAL A 58 -5.95 2.22 -11.37
C VAL A 58 -7.44 1.98 -11.17
N TYR A 59 -8.10 2.99 -10.61
CA TYR A 59 -9.55 3.01 -10.39
C TYR A 59 -10.19 4.07 -11.29
N GLN A 60 -11.30 3.70 -11.92
CA GLN A 60 -12.15 4.58 -12.72
C GLN A 60 -13.61 4.16 -12.52
N ASN A 61 -14.52 5.11 -12.46
CA ASN A 61 -15.95 4.83 -12.27
C ASN A 61 -16.27 3.93 -11.06
N GLY A 62 -15.42 4.01 -10.01
CA GLY A 62 -15.56 3.23 -8.78
C GLY A 62 -14.97 1.82 -8.81
N SER A 63 -14.42 1.38 -9.95
CA SER A 63 -13.91 0.01 -10.16
C SER A 63 -12.43 0.00 -10.54
N ILE A 64 -11.74 -1.10 -10.24
CA ILE A 64 -10.38 -1.37 -10.75
C ILE A 64 -10.46 -1.60 -12.27
N THR A 65 -9.70 -0.80 -13.03
CA THR A 65 -9.57 -0.94 -14.48
C THR A 65 -8.21 -1.47 -14.91
N PHE A 66 -7.20 -1.31 -14.06
CA PHE A 66 -5.84 -1.81 -14.32
C PHE A 66 -5.19 -2.26 -13.02
N SER A 67 -4.37 -3.31 -13.12
CA SER A 67 -3.57 -3.82 -12.02
C SER A 67 -2.29 -4.48 -12.55
N LYS A 68 -1.15 -4.12 -11.96
CA LYS A 68 0.17 -4.68 -12.28
C LYS A 68 1.01 -4.78 -11.01
N VAL A 69 1.86 -5.79 -10.93
CA VAL A 69 2.84 -5.96 -9.85
C VAL A 69 4.24 -5.86 -10.45
N LEU A 70 5.07 -5.03 -9.86
CA LEU A 70 6.48 -4.89 -10.21
C LEU A 70 7.34 -5.56 -9.12
N PRO A 71 8.38 -6.33 -9.47
CA PRO A 71 9.24 -7.02 -8.52
C PRO A 71 10.38 -6.12 -7.98
N TYR A 72 10.10 -4.83 -7.80
CA TYR A 72 11.05 -3.83 -7.30
C TYR A 72 10.32 -2.95 -6.27
N ALA A 73 10.90 -2.83 -5.07
CA ALA A 73 10.36 -2.01 -3.99
C ALA A 73 11.47 -1.66 -2.98
N GLY A 74 11.14 -1.57 -1.69
CA GLY A 74 12.06 -1.16 -0.63
C GLY A 74 13.34 -2.00 -0.52
N ASP A 75 13.28 -3.30 -0.83
CA ASP A 75 14.45 -4.20 -0.76
C ASP A 75 15.50 -3.83 -1.82
N TYR A 76 15.08 -3.37 -2.99
CA TYR A 76 16.00 -2.85 -4.00
C TYR A 76 16.83 -1.68 -3.49
N ILE A 77 16.25 -0.78 -2.70
CA ILE A 77 16.97 0.32 -2.07
C ILE A 77 17.93 -0.21 -1.00
N THR A 78 17.48 -1.16 -0.19
CA THR A 78 18.29 -1.79 0.86
C THR A 78 19.52 -2.49 0.26
N GLU A 79 19.34 -3.24 -0.82
CA GLU A 79 20.43 -3.92 -1.54
C GLU A 79 21.43 -2.91 -2.15
N THR A 80 20.90 -1.81 -2.74
CA THR A 80 21.74 -0.73 -3.28
C THR A 80 22.56 -0.07 -2.20
N LEU A 81 21.98 0.23 -1.04
CA LEU A 81 22.69 0.79 0.12
C LEU A 81 23.71 -0.19 0.68
N GLY A 82 23.34 -1.47 0.84
CA GLY A 82 24.25 -2.51 1.31
C GLY A 82 25.50 -2.62 0.46
N SER A 83 25.32 -2.62 -0.86
CA SER A 83 26.41 -2.69 -1.84
C SER A 83 27.26 -1.40 -1.86
N ALA A 84 26.63 -0.23 -1.85
CA ALA A 84 27.35 1.06 -1.93
C ALA A 84 28.14 1.37 -0.66
N LEU A 85 27.63 0.95 0.50
CA LEU A 85 28.25 1.21 1.80
C LEU A 85 29.10 0.03 2.30
N ASP A 86 29.10 -1.09 1.60
CA ASP A 86 29.76 -2.34 2.02
C ASP A 86 29.37 -2.74 3.45
N ILE A 87 28.07 -2.98 3.63
CA ILE A 87 27.43 -3.35 4.90
C ILE A 87 26.38 -4.43 4.69
N GLN A 88 26.00 -5.10 5.77
CA GLN A 88 24.96 -6.13 5.75
C GLN A 88 23.57 -5.53 5.45
N SER A 89 22.68 -6.34 4.86
CA SER A 89 21.33 -5.92 4.51
C SER A 89 20.51 -5.44 5.71
N SER A 90 20.69 -6.03 6.89
CA SER A 90 20.05 -5.58 8.14
C SER A 90 20.42 -4.16 8.51
N ASP A 91 21.71 -3.80 8.39
CA ASP A 91 22.22 -2.46 8.69
C ASP A 91 21.79 -1.45 7.64
N ALA A 92 21.83 -1.85 6.36
CA ALA A 92 21.33 -1.03 5.25
C ALA A 92 19.83 -0.70 5.44
N GLU A 93 19.01 -1.67 5.85
CA GLU A 93 17.60 -1.47 6.15
C GLU A 93 17.39 -0.53 7.35
N ALA A 94 18.19 -0.66 8.40
CA ALA A 94 18.15 0.23 9.57
C ALA A 94 18.52 1.67 9.19
N ILE A 95 19.57 1.85 8.36
CA ILE A 95 20.00 3.15 7.85
C ILE A 95 18.90 3.76 6.97
N LYS A 96 18.37 2.99 6.03
CA LYS A 96 17.26 3.43 5.16
C LYS A 96 16.06 3.92 5.97
N LYS A 97 15.62 3.16 6.98
CA LYS A 97 14.48 3.54 7.83
C LYS A 97 14.71 4.77 8.67
N LYS A 98 15.94 4.94 9.17
CA LYS A 98 16.25 6.03 10.11
C LYS A 98 16.63 7.33 9.42
N TYR A 99 17.33 7.26 8.31
CA TYR A 99 17.94 8.41 7.65
C TYR A 99 17.50 8.58 6.18
N GLY A 100 16.66 7.68 5.66
CA GLY A 100 16.26 7.67 4.26
C GLY A 100 15.44 8.88 3.87
N CYS A 101 15.84 9.51 2.77
CA CYS A 101 15.10 10.57 2.10
C CYS A 101 15.13 10.31 0.59
N ALA A 102 13.95 10.34 -0.04
CA ALA A 102 13.79 10.09 -1.47
C ALA A 102 13.97 11.36 -2.33
N PHE A 103 14.27 12.51 -1.73
CA PHE A 103 14.41 13.80 -2.41
C PHE A 103 15.58 14.60 -1.82
N SER A 104 16.71 14.64 -2.54
CA SER A 104 17.97 15.15 -2.03
C SER A 104 18.18 16.66 -2.17
N ASP A 105 17.37 17.36 -3.00
CA ASP A 105 17.58 18.77 -3.35
C ASP A 105 17.63 19.72 -2.14
N ASN A 106 16.97 19.36 -1.02
CA ASN A 106 16.89 20.20 0.18
C ASN A 106 17.62 19.59 1.39
N ILE A 107 18.51 18.64 1.16
CA ILE A 107 19.28 17.97 2.22
C ILE A 107 20.64 18.65 2.38
N ASP A 108 20.90 19.15 3.58
CA ASP A 108 22.21 19.70 3.93
C ASP A 108 23.28 18.61 3.94
N ASP A 109 24.48 18.95 3.48
CA ASP A 109 25.62 18.04 3.46
C ASP A 109 26.27 17.93 4.85
N GLU A 110 25.58 17.31 5.78
CA GLU A 110 26.07 17.00 7.10
C GLU A 110 26.58 15.55 7.18
N MET A 111 27.56 15.32 8.05
CA MET A 111 28.11 13.97 8.27
C MET A 111 27.31 13.23 9.34
N LEU A 112 26.62 12.18 8.94
CA LEU A 112 25.92 11.27 9.83
C LEU A 112 26.92 10.29 10.44
N LYS A 113 27.02 10.28 11.77
CA LYS A 113 27.75 9.24 12.50
C LYS A 113 26.81 8.07 12.73
N ILE A 114 27.03 6.98 12.02
CA ILE A 114 26.21 5.77 12.10
C ILE A 114 26.96 4.75 12.94
N SER A 115 26.40 4.45 14.11
CA SER A 115 26.88 3.39 14.99
C SER A 115 25.77 2.34 15.12
N LEU A 116 25.96 1.19 14.50
CA LEU A 116 25.17 -0.02 14.61
C LEU A 116 26.08 -1.14 15.13
N GLU A 117 25.55 -2.33 15.42
CA GLU A 117 26.33 -3.42 16.03
C GLU A 117 27.63 -3.72 15.27
N ASP A 118 27.56 -3.78 13.94
CA ASP A 118 28.71 -4.11 13.07
C ASP A 118 29.16 -2.93 12.20
N VAL A 119 28.55 -1.74 12.30
CA VAL A 119 28.85 -0.57 11.46
C VAL A 119 29.17 0.64 12.31
N ASN A 120 30.40 1.15 12.13
CA ASN A 120 30.81 2.44 12.67
C ASN A 120 31.39 3.29 11.54
N LYS A 121 30.51 3.98 10.81
CA LYS A 121 30.87 4.77 9.63
C LYS A 121 30.33 6.21 9.73
N SER A 122 31.05 7.12 9.08
CA SER A 122 30.59 8.48 8.86
C SER A 122 30.20 8.63 7.40
N ILE A 123 28.93 8.98 7.13
CA ILE A 123 28.35 9.03 5.79
C ILE A 123 27.74 10.41 5.57
N SER A 124 27.99 11.03 4.41
CA SER A 124 27.30 12.27 4.01
C SER A 124 25.79 12.00 3.90
N ARG A 125 24.97 12.80 4.61
CA ARG A 125 23.52 12.71 4.55
C ARG A 125 23.00 12.97 3.13
N LYS A 126 23.62 13.92 2.44
CA LYS A 126 23.29 14.26 1.05
C LYS A 126 23.60 13.11 0.10
N ALA A 127 24.79 12.52 0.18
CA ALA A 127 25.15 11.37 -0.65
C ALA A 127 24.24 10.15 -0.40
N LEU A 128 23.84 9.92 0.86
CA LEU A 128 22.87 8.89 1.19
C LEU A 128 21.51 9.17 0.55
N ALA A 129 21.02 10.41 0.62
CA ALA A 129 19.75 10.82 0.02
C ALA A 129 19.80 10.73 -1.52
N GLU A 130 20.89 11.13 -2.17
CA GLU A 130 21.08 11.01 -3.61
C GLU A 130 21.03 9.55 -4.08
N LEU A 131 21.66 8.63 -3.36
CA LEU A 131 21.64 7.20 -3.67
C LEU A 131 20.23 6.59 -3.52
N ILE A 132 19.49 7.03 -2.50
CA ILE A 132 18.10 6.61 -2.28
C ILE A 132 17.18 7.23 -3.35
N GLU A 133 17.35 8.52 -3.68
CA GLU A 133 16.58 9.20 -4.72
C GLU A 133 16.75 8.52 -6.08
N ASP A 134 17.98 8.14 -6.46
CA ASP A 134 18.23 7.41 -7.72
C ASP A 134 17.50 6.07 -7.74
N SER A 135 17.60 5.32 -6.66
CA SER A 135 16.95 4.01 -6.53
C SER A 135 15.42 4.11 -6.55
N MET A 136 14.85 5.05 -5.80
CA MET A 136 13.40 5.29 -5.76
C MET A 136 12.90 5.87 -7.08
N SER A 137 13.68 6.73 -7.74
CA SER A 137 13.36 7.24 -9.08
C SER A 137 13.20 6.12 -10.11
N LYS A 138 14.04 5.09 -10.06
CA LYS A 138 13.91 3.91 -10.94
C LYS A 138 12.61 3.16 -10.68
N ILE A 139 12.24 2.97 -9.41
CA ILE A 139 10.97 2.32 -9.04
C ILE A 139 9.78 3.13 -9.56
N LEU A 140 9.74 4.45 -9.28
CA LEU A 140 8.64 5.31 -9.70
C LEU A 140 8.55 5.46 -11.23
N ARG A 141 9.68 5.58 -11.94
CA ARG A 141 9.69 5.59 -13.41
C ARG A 141 9.13 4.31 -14.00
N ASN A 142 9.43 3.14 -13.45
CA ASN A 142 8.84 1.87 -13.91
C ASN A 142 7.32 1.83 -13.68
N CYS A 143 6.83 2.45 -12.59
CA CYS A 143 5.39 2.60 -12.37
C CYS A 143 4.76 3.53 -13.41
N LEU A 144 5.36 4.71 -13.63
CA LEU A 144 4.89 5.71 -14.61
C LEU A 144 4.91 5.15 -16.03
N ASN A 145 5.99 4.49 -16.44
CA ASN A 145 6.08 3.83 -17.74
C ASN A 145 4.96 2.78 -17.93
N SER A 146 4.64 2.02 -16.86
CA SER A 146 3.54 1.06 -16.92
C SER A 146 2.18 1.71 -17.11
N LEU A 147 1.97 2.91 -16.57
CA LEU A 147 0.75 3.71 -16.79
C LEU A 147 0.71 4.29 -18.20
N GLU A 148 1.84 4.80 -18.70
CA GLU A 148 1.97 5.39 -20.02
C GLU A 148 1.78 4.35 -21.14
N GLU A 149 2.45 3.21 -21.06
CA GLU A 149 2.32 2.07 -22.00
C GLU A 149 0.87 1.59 -22.15
N ASN A 150 0.05 1.76 -21.12
CA ASN A 150 -1.36 1.40 -21.11
C ASN A 150 -2.30 2.61 -21.33
N ASN A 151 -1.77 3.78 -21.68
CA ASN A 151 -2.52 5.02 -21.94
C ASN A 151 -3.38 5.47 -20.73
N LEU A 152 -2.92 5.25 -19.51
CA LEU A 152 -3.71 5.47 -18.29
C LEU A 152 -3.50 6.85 -17.66
N LEU A 153 -2.45 7.59 -18.04
CA LEU A 153 -2.11 8.89 -17.43
C LEU A 153 -3.24 9.91 -17.50
N ASN A 154 -3.97 9.94 -18.62
CA ASN A 154 -5.10 10.85 -18.83
C ASN A 154 -6.37 10.46 -18.05
N TYR A 155 -6.39 9.26 -17.49
CA TYR A 155 -7.55 8.70 -16.78
C TYR A 155 -7.40 8.71 -15.26
N ILE A 156 -6.38 9.39 -14.73
CA ILE A 156 -6.14 9.51 -13.29
C ILE A 156 -6.10 10.98 -12.83
N PRO A 157 -7.15 11.79 -13.11
CA PRO A 157 -7.16 13.21 -12.74
C PRO A 157 -7.09 13.45 -11.22
N ALA A 158 -7.42 12.47 -10.39
CA ALA A 158 -7.19 12.55 -8.95
C ALA A 158 -5.74 12.28 -8.54
N GLY A 159 -4.84 12.03 -9.51
CA GLY A 159 -3.42 11.83 -9.31
C GLY A 159 -3.06 10.43 -8.83
N ILE A 160 -1.92 10.35 -8.14
CA ILE A 160 -1.32 9.11 -7.64
C ILE A 160 -1.29 9.13 -6.12
N VAL A 161 -1.74 8.05 -5.49
CA VAL A 161 -1.70 7.85 -4.04
C VAL A 161 -0.66 6.78 -3.75
N ILE A 162 0.40 7.14 -3.01
CA ILE A 162 1.46 6.21 -2.59
C ILE A 162 1.14 5.71 -1.19
N THR A 163 1.23 4.40 -0.98
CA THR A 163 1.07 3.74 0.32
C THR A 163 2.06 2.58 0.45
N GLY A 164 1.94 1.77 1.49
CA GLY A 164 2.93 0.73 1.82
C GLY A 164 4.09 1.25 2.67
N GLY A 165 4.97 0.37 3.08
CA GLY A 165 6.07 0.70 4.01
C GLY A 165 7.01 1.78 3.48
N SER A 166 7.31 1.78 2.18
CA SER A 166 8.20 2.77 1.55
C SER A 166 7.58 4.16 1.45
N ALA A 167 6.25 4.30 1.57
CA ALA A 167 5.56 5.59 1.59
C ALA A 167 5.89 6.46 2.81
N ASN A 168 6.43 5.85 3.87
CA ASN A 168 6.89 6.57 5.07
C ASN A 168 8.21 7.35 4.86
N MET A 169 8.91 7.09 3.75
CA MET A 169 10.17 7.76 3.45
C MET A 169 9.92 9.24 3.14
N GLU A 170 10.74 10.10 3.73
CA GLU A 170 10.69 11.54 3.47
C GLU A 170 10.91 11.84 1.98
N GLY A 171 10.24 12.86 1.43
CA GLY A 171 10.47 13.33 0.06
C GLY A 171 9.71 12.58 -1.03
N MET A 172 9.01 11.48 -0.73
CA MET A 172 8.31 10.64 -1.72
C MET A 172 7.35 11.42 -2.64
N VAL A 173 6.55 12.32 -2.08
CA VAL A 173 5.61 13.15 -2.85
C VAL A 173 6.36 14.07 -3.80
N LYS A 174 7.36 14.80 -3.30
CA LYS A 174 8.18 15.73 -4.10
C LYS A 174 8.88 15.03 -5.26
N LEU A 175 9.43 13.83 -4.99
CA LEU A 175 10.07 13.03 -6.04
C LEU A 175 9.06 12.60 -7.11
N GLY A 176 7.90 12.11 -6.71
CA GLY A 176 6.85 11.70 -7.66
C GLY A 176 6.39 12.86 -8.57
N GLU A 177 6.16 14.03 -7.99
CA GLU A 177 5.77 15.24 -8.70
C GLU A 177 6.88 15.75 -9.64
N LYS A 178 8.16 15.71 -9.19
CA LYS A 178 9.34 16.03 -10.03
C LYS A 178 9.45 15.13 -11.27
N LEU A 179 9.09 13.84 -11.13
CA LEU A 179 9.25 12.86 -12.20
C LEU A 179 8.12 12.87 -13.25
N SER A 180 6.94 13.40 -12.93
CA SER A 180 5.75 13.16 -13.79
C SER A 180 4.83 14.36 -14.00
N ASN A 181 4.98 15.46 -13.30
CA ASN A 181 4.03 16.57 -13.25
C ASN A 181 2.60 16.19 -12.83
N LEU A 182 2.42 15.00 -12.25
CA LEU A 182 1.15 14.53 -11.68
C LEU A 182 1.08 14.87 -10.20
N ASN A 183 -0.13 14.97 -9.68
CA ASN A 183 -0.36 15.22 -8.25
C ASN A 183 -0.10 13.92 -7.47
N PHE A 184 0.79 13.97 -6.48
CA PHE A 184 1.10 12.84 -5.60
C PHE A 184 0.65 13.12 -4.18
N LYS A 185 0.28 12.07 -3.45
CA LYS A 185 0.00 12.15 -2.01
C LYS A 185 0.22 10.82 -1.31
N ILE A 186 0.50 10.90 -0.01
CA ILE A 186 0.58 9.70 0.82
C ILE A 186 -0.83 9.22 1.18
N GLY A 187 -1.06 7.94 0.93
CA GLY A 187 -2.26 7.21 1.30
C GLY A 187 -2.13 6.67 2.71
N ILE A 188 -2.79 7.31 3.67
CA ILE A 188 -2.91 6.84 5.04
C ILE A 188 -4.30 6.21 5.20
N PRO A 189 -4.42 5.03 5.83
CA PRO A 189 -5.70 4.39 6.09
C PRO A 189 -6.65 5.32 6.85
N LYS A 190 -7.90 5.42 6.39
CA LYS A 190 -8.93 6.25 7.01
C LYS A 190 -9.78 5.39 7.94
N TYR A 191 -9.41 5.37 9.20
CA TYR A 191 -10.06 4.60 10.24
C TYR A 191 -10.19 5.39 11.53
N ASN A 192 -11.35 5.28 12.16
CA ASN A 192 -11.54 5.69 13.55
C ASN A 192 -11.27 4.45 14.42
N LEU A 193 -10.02 4.20 14.76
CA LEU A 193 -9.65 3.16 15.70
C LEU A 193 -9.69 3.70 17.13
N PRO A 194 -9.90 2.82 18.14
CA PRO A 194 -9.72 3.21 19.54
C PRO A 194 -8.31 3.77 19.75
N GLN A 195 -8.17 4.74 20.67
CA GLN A 195 -6.92 5.45 20.95
C GLN A 195 -5.68 4.54 21.11
N LYS A 196 -5.87 3.36 21.72
CA LYS A 196 -4.80 2.36 21.89
C LYS A 196 -4.29 1.74 20.58
N SER A 197 -5.01 1.91 19.48
CA SER A 197 -4.70 1.31 18.17
C SER A 197 -4.41 2.34 17.07
N GLU A 198 -4.32 3.62 17.42
CA GLU A 198 -4.02 4.70 16.46
C GLU A 198 -2.66 4.50 15.77
N ASN A 199 -1.70 3.89 16.46
CA ASN A 199 -0.39 3.54 15.91
C ASN A 199 -0.44 2.55 14.74
N LEU A 200 -1.58 1.87 14.53
CA LEU A 200 -1.80 0.99 13.38
C LEU A 200 -2.23 1.76 12.12
N VAL A 201 -2.68 3.01 12.23
CA VAL A 201 -3.13 3.84 11.11
C VAL A 201 -1.91 4.43 10.39
N LYS A 202 -1.21 3.57 9.67
CA LYS A 202 0.01 3.90 8.92
C LYS A 202 -0.05 3.31 7.51
N PRO A 203 0.69 3.89 6.55
CA PRO A 203 0.72 3.39 5.16
C PRO A 203 1.04 1.90 5.04
N GLU A 204 1.97 1.37 5.83
CA GLU A 204 2.34 -0.05 5.82
C GLU A 204 1.20 -1.01 6.18
N ASN A 205 0.18 -0.52 6.88
CA ASN A 205 -0.97 -1.32 7.31
C ASN A 205 -2.20 -1.15 6.40
N SER A 206 -2.07 -0.41 5.29
CA SER A 206 -3.20 -0.08 4.40
C SER A 206 -3.95 -1.31 3.88
N ALA A 207 -3.23 -2.35 3.47
CA ALA A 207 -3.83 -3.58 2.96
C ALA A 207 -4.68 -4.30 4.01
N ILE A 208 -4.11 -4.56 5.18
CA ILE A 208 -4.80 -5.33 6.23
C ILE A 208 -5.98 -4.54 6.81
N LEU A 209 -5.80 -3.25 7.06
CA LEU A 209 -6.89 -2.40 7.54
C LEU A 209 -8.03 -2.32 6.53
N GLY A 210 -7.71 -2.22 5.24
CA GLY A 210 -8.71 -2.22 4.18
C GLY A 210 -9.48 -3.53 4.07
N MET A 211 -8.82 -4.67 4.24
CA MET A 211 -9.48 -5.98 4.26
C MET A 211 -10.44 -6.11 5.44
N ILE A 212 -10.04 -5.66 6.63
CA ILE A 212 -10.89 -5.65 7.84
C ILE A 212 -12.13 -4.78 7.59
N LYS A 213 -11.95 -3.57 7.06
CA LYS A 213 -13.05 -2.65 6.74
C LYS A 213 -14.03 -3.26 5.75
N PHE A 214 -13.50 -3.82 4.67
CA PHE A 214 -14.34 -4.45 3.66
C PHE A 214 -15.15 -5.60 4.24
N HIS A 215 -14.52 -6.44 5.08
CA HIS A 215 -15.23 -7.55 5.72
C HIS A 215 -16.32 -7.08 6.68
N ALA A 216 -16.06 -6.05 7.48
CA ALA A 216 -17.08 -5.44 8.35
C ALA A 216 -18.28 -4.92 7.57
N LEU A 217 -18.04 -4.18 6.48
CA LEU A 217 -19.10 -3.66 5.60
C LEU A 217 -19.92 -4.77 4.90
N GLU A 218 -19.31 -5.92 4.59
CA GLU A 218 -20.04 -7.07 4.05
C GLU A 218 -20.97 -7.69 5.12
N GLN A 219 -20.49 -7.81 6.36
CA GLN A 219 -21.32 -8.35 7.45
C GLN A 219 -22.53 -7.45 7.75
N ASP A 220 -22.35 -6.14 7.75
CA ASP A 220 -23.46 -5.18 7.94
C ASP A 220 -24.51 -5.29 6.83
N LYS A 221 -24.07 -5.50 5.58
CA LYS A 221 -24.99 -5.73 4.45
C LYS A 221 -25.74 -7.06 4.57
N GLU A 222 -25.08 -8.13 4.98
CA GLU A 222 -25.74 -9.43 5.21
C GLU A 222 -26.73 -9.34 6.38
N PHE A 223 -26.39 -8.60 7.44
CA PHE A 223 -27.26 -8.38 8.60
C PHE A 223 -28.50 -7.58 8.21
N THR A 224 -28.35 -6.47 7.49
CA THR A 224 -29.48 -5.64 7.01
C THR A 224 -30.35 -6.38 6.00
N PHE A 225 -29.74 -7.18 5.11
CA PHE A 225 -30.49 -8.01 4.16
C PHE A 225 -31.29 -9.12 4.85
N ASN A 226 -30.74 -9.76 5.87
CA ASN A 226 -31.44 -10.78 6.65
C ASN A 226 -32.56 -10.17 7.52
N GLN A 227 -32.35 -8.95 8.07
CA GLN A 227 -33.44 -8.22 8.74
C GLN A 227 -34.57 -7.85 7.77
N SER A 228 -34.26 -7.40 6.56
CA SER A 228 -35.27 -7.07 5.55
C SER A 228 -36.08 -8.31 5.09
N LYS A 229 -35.40 -9.47 4.95
CA LYS A 229 -36.07 -10.75 4.70
C LYS A 229 -37.02 -11.14 5.84
N GLY A 230 -36.62 -10.91 7.09
CA GLY A 230 -37.48 -11.14 8.26
C GLY A 230 -38.73 -10.27 8.27
N ILE A 231 -38.60 -8.99 7.86
CA ILE A 231 -39.75 -8.06 7.74
C ILE A 231 -40.66 -8.48 6.59
N ILE A 232 -40.13 -8.83 5.43
CA ILE A 232 -40.92 -9.31 4.27
C ILE A 232 -41.64 -10.61 4.62
N ALA A 233 -40.99 -11.54 5.31
CA ALA A 233 -41.62 -12.78 5.75
C ALA A 233 -42.76 -12.52 6.72
N ARG A 234 -42.60 -11.59 7.69
CA ARG A 234 -43.67 -11.17 8.62
C ARG A 234 -44.84 -10.49 7.92
N VAL A 235 -44.56 -9.66 6.92
CA VAL A 235 -45.62 -9.01 6.10
C VAL A 235 -46.39 -10.04 5.29
N LEU A 236 -45.69 -11.01 4.69
CA LEU A 236 -46.36 -12.10 3.94
C LEU A 236 -47.15 -13.04 4.85
N GLU A 237 -46.68 -13.28 6.05
CA GLU A 237 -47.39 -14.09 7.04
C GLU A 237 -48.66 -13.36 7.57
N TRP A 238 -48.56 -12.06 7.83
CA TRP A 238 -49.67 -11.22 8.20
C TRP A 238 -50.75 -11.17 7.08
N ILE A 239 -50.36 -11.00 5.81
CA ILE A 239 -51.27 -11.04 4.67
C ILE A 239 -51.99 -12.41 4.54
N ARG A 240 -51.29 -13.51 4.89
CA ARG A 240 -51.89 -14.86 4.88
C ARG A 240 -52.87 -15.13 6.00
N THR A 241 -52.77 -14.42 7.11
CA THR A 241 -53.62 -14.61 8.28
C THR A 241 -54.84 -13.70 8.28
N GLU A 242 -54.85 -12.64 7.44
CA GLU A 242 -55.93 -11.65 7.35
C GLU A 242 -56.80 -11.81 6.06
N LEU A 243 -56.46 -12.75 5.18
CA LEU A 243 -57.22 -13.16 4.00
C LEU A 243 -57.76 -14.60 4.15
#